data_6428a810a92a31c8cd6007d441c03688
#
_entry.id   6428a810a92a31c8cd6007d441c03688
#
_cell.length_a   1.000
_cell.length_b   1.000
_cell.length_c   1.000
_cell.angle_alpha   90.00
_cell.angle_beta   90.00
_cell.angle_gamma   90.00
#
_symmetry.space_group_name_H-M   'P 1'
#
loop_
_entity.id
_entity.type
_entity.pdbx_description
1 polymer ?
#
loop_
_entity_poly.entity_id
_entity_poly.type
_entity_poly.pdbx_seq_one_letter_code
_entity_poly.pdbx_strand_id
1 'polypeptide(L)'
;MYLTKTPIALKKAYPQLIWDLPNNTNTIYLTFDDGPTPEITEWTLEVLKQQKVKATFFVVGENVKKYPKIYQQIVAEGHAIGNHTQHHLNGWKTKTTDYINDVKECQQQLDTQLFRPPYGKIKRAQIKHLKDQHNIVMWDVLSGDFDVDIHPEKCFTNVIDKVKSGSIIVFHDSLKAANNLKHALPKTIEYLQNQGFKFEVLTPSNR
;
A
#
# COMPACT_ATOMS: atom_id res chain seq x y z
N MET A 1 -16.75 -4.55 9.09
CA MET A 1 -16.93 -5.13 7.74
C MET A 1 -16.13 -4.27 6.74
N TYR A 2 -15.32 -4.85 5.89
CA TYR A 2 -14.55 -4.19 4.83
C TYR A 2 -14.70 -4.98 3.52
N LEU A 3 -14.42 -4.30 2.39
CA LEU A 3 -14.49 -4.92 1.07
C LEU A 3 -13.07 -5.31 0.64
N THR A 4 -12.89 -6.57 0.26
CA THR A 4 -11.61 -7.09 -0.24
C THR A 4 -11.41 -6.88 -1.75
N LYS A 5 -12.45 -6.39 -2.45
CA LYS A 5 -12.40 -5.89 -3.83
C LYS A 5 -13.09 -4.55 -3.89
N THR A 6 -12.43 -3.56 -4.47
CA THR A 6 -13.02 -2.23 -4.63
C THR A 6 -14.11 -2.25 -5.71
N PRO A 7 -15.36 -1.84 -5.38
CA PRO A 7 -16.44 -1.79 -6.35
C PRO A 7 -16.18 -0.77 -7.47
N ILE A 8 -16.57 -1.11 -8.69
CA ILE A 8 -16.45 -0.23 -9.86
C ILE A 8 -17.19 1.10 -9.65
N ALA A 9 -18.34 1.07 -8.97
CA ALA A 9 -19.09 2.28 -8.64
C ALA A 9 -18.28 3.27 -7.80
N LEU A 10 -17.50 2.78 -6.82
CA LEU A 10 -16.64 3.63 -6.01
C LEU A 10 -15.49 4.23 -6.82
N LYS A 11 -14.87 3.46 -7.71
CA LYS A 11 -13.83 3.95 -8.62
C LYS A 11 -14.36 5.06 -9.52
N LYS A 12 -15.56 4.89 -10.08
CA LYS A 12 -16.23 5.90 -10.91
C LYS A 12 -16.64 7.16 -10.15
N ALA A 13 -16.99 7.03 -8.85
CA ALA A 13 -17.36 8.18 -8.00
C ALA A 13 -16.15 9.04 -7.59
N TYR A 14 -14.93 8.48 -7.67
CA TYR A 14 -13.68 9.17 -7.34
C TYR A 14 -12.61 8.92 -8.41
N PRO A 15 -12.82 9.41 -9.66
CA PRO A 15 -11.91 9.13 -10.78
C PRO A 15 -10.54 9.82 -10.64
N GLN A 16 -10.42 10.79 -9.74
CA GLN A 16 -9.15 11.47 -9.42
C GLN A 16 -8.24 10.67 -8.48
N LEU A 17 -8.70 9.52 -7.97
CA LEU A 17 -7.91 8.60 -7.16
C LEU A 17 -7.46 7.42 -8.02
N ILE A 18 -6.26 6.92 -7.77
CA ILE A 18 -5.70 5.76 -8.47
C ILE A 18 -6.12 4.50 -7.73
N TRP A 19 -6.94 3.67 -8.36
CA TRP A 19 -7.47 2.43 -7.78
C TRP A 19 -6.83 1.17 -8.35
N ASP A 20 -6.51 1.21 -9.62
CA ASP A 20 -5.83 0.21 -10.42
C ASP A 20 -5.16 0.90 -11.62
N LEU A 21 -4.29 0.21 -12.31
CA LEU A 21 -3.55 0.67 -13.48
C LEU A 21 -3.72 -0.37 -14.59
N PRO A 22 -4.90 -0.41 -15.27
CA PRO A 22 -5.19 -1.40 -16.28
C PRO A 22 -4.13 -1.45 -17.38
N ASN A 23 -3.65 -2.63 -17.70
CA ASN A 23 -2.63 -2.86 -18.72
C ASN A 23 -2.82 -4.22 -19.41
N ASN A 24 -2.10 -4.43 -20.52
CA ASN A 24 -2.14 -5.66 -21.30
C ASN A 24 -0.89 -6.54 -21.08
N THR A 25 -0.09 -6.25 -20.04
CA THR A 25 1.20 -6.91 -19.80
C THR A 25 1.18 -7.87 -18.62
N ASN A 26 0.01 -8.16 -18.05
CA ASN A 26 -0.18 -8.93 -16.82
C ASN A 26 0.62 -8.35 -15.63
N THR A 27 0.82 -7.03 -15.62
CA THR A 27 1.51 -6.34 -14.54
C THR A 27 0.55 -6.05 -13.40
N ILE A 28 1.00 -6.28 -12.17
CA ILE A 28 0.30 -5.97 -10.91
C ILE A 28 1.24 -5.22 -9.96
N TYR A 29 0.66 -4.57 -8.97
CA TYR A 29 1.37 -3.69 -8.04
C TYR A 29 1.14 -4.15 -6.61
N LEU A 30 2.17 -4.76 -6.02
CA LEU A 30 2.14 -5.17 -4.62
C LEU A 30 2.50 -3.97 -3.74
N THR A 31 1.69 -3.69 -2.73
CA THR A 31 1.90 -2.55 -1.85
C THR A 31 1.77 -2.93 -0.37
N PHE A 32 2.54 -2.25 0.48
CA PHE A 32 2.53 -2.43 1.93
C PHE A 32 2.24 -1.10 2.60
N ASP A 33 1.39 -1.10 3.63
CA ASP A 33 1.03 0.07 4.42
C ASP A 33 1.52 -0.10 5.87
N ASP A 34 1.64 0.99 6.62
CA ASP A 34 1.93 1.12 8.06
C ASP A 34 3.40 1.11 8.46
N GLY A 35 4.30 0.50 7.69
CA GLY A 35 5.73 0.40 8.03
C GLY A 35 6.48 1.74 8.02
N PRO A 36 7.81 1.70 8.24
CA PRO A 36 8.60 0.53 8.58
C PRO A 36 8.37 0.05 10.02
N THR A 37 8.28 -1.26 10.19
CA THR A 37 8.11 -1.92 11.50
C THR A 37 9.23 -2.95 11.69
N PRO A 38 10.05 -2.86 12.77
CA PRO A 38 11.09 -3.84 13.02
C PRO A 38 10.59 -5.27 12.96
N GLU A 39 11.45 -6.17 12.51
CA GLU A 39 11.19 -7.60 12.29
C GLU A 39 10.18 -7.88 11.16
N ILE A 40 9.11 -7.09 11.03
CA ILE A 40 8.06 -7.37 10.04
C ILE A 40 8.44 -6.81 8.67
N THR A 41 8.87 -5.54 8.60
CA THR A 41 9.33 -4.95 7.33
C THR A 41 10.60 -5.65 6.84
N GLU A 42 11.55 -5.96 7.74
CA GLU A 42 12.78 -6.67 7.40
C GLU A 42 12.49 -8.08 6.87
N TRP A 43 11.58 -8.81 7.51
CA TRP A 43 11.11 -10.10 7.03
C TRP A 43 10.42 -9.99 5.66
N THR A 44 9.59 -8.95 5.46
CA THR A 44 8.92 -8.69 4.19
C THR A 44 9.92 -8.45 3.06
N LEU A 45 10.96 -7.63 3.33
CA LEU A 45 12.05 -7.37 2.38
C LEU A 45 12.79 -8.66 2.00
N GLU A 46 13.07 -9.52 2.96
CA GLU A 46 13.73 -10.80 2.69
C GLU A 46 12.88 -11.70 1.79
N VAL A 47 11.56 -11.81 2.03
CA VAL A 47 10.64 -12.55 1.16
C VAL A 47 10.62 -11.98 -0.26
N LEU A 48 10.51 -10.65 -0.40
CA LEU A 48 10.52 -9.98 -1.70
C LEU A 48 11.82 -10.22 -2.47
N LYS A 49 12.96 -10.19 -1.77
CA LYS A 49 14.28 -10.46 -2.33
C LYS A 49 14.41 -11.90 -2.81
N GLN A 50 14.01 -12.88 -1.98
CA GLN A 50 14.05 -14.30 -2.35
C GLN A 50 13.19 -14.60 -3.58
N GLN A 51 12.02 -13.97 -3.69
CA GLN A 51 11.11 -14.14 -4.82
C GLN A 51 11.39 -13.18 -5.99
N LYS A 52 12.42 -12.33 -5.89
CA LYS A 52 12.84 -11.35 -6.91
C LYS A 52 11.71 -10.39 -7.33
N VAL A 53 10.91 -9.96 -6.37
CA VAL A 53 9.79 -9.04 -6.54
C VAL A 53 10.12 -7.67 -5.97
N LYS A 54 9.69 -6.60 -6.64
CA LYS A 54 9.71 -5.24 -6.10
C LYS A 54 8.28 -4.80 -5.76
N ALA A 55 8.17 -3.94 -4.76
CA ALA A 55 6.89 -3.47 -4.21
C ALA A 55 6.95 -1.98 -3.87
N THR A 56 5.80 -1.41 -3.52
CA THR A 56 5.70 -0.03 -3.04
C THR A 56 5.29 -0.01 -1.56
N PHE A 57 6.03 0.73 -0.74
CA PHE A 57 5.76 0.86 0.69
C PHE A 57 5.20 2.25 0.99
N PHE A 58 3.98 2.32 1.50
CA PHE A 58 3.37 3.55 2.01
C PHE A 58 3.71 3.67 3.49
N VAL A 59 4.72 4.49 3.78
CA VAL A 59 5.35 4.55 5.09
C VAL A 59 4.75 5.65 5.98
N VAL A 60 4.60 5.35 7.26
CA VAL A 60 4.22 6.31 8.29
C VAL A 60 5.45 7.12 8.70
N GLY A 61 5.38 8.44 8.63
CA GLY A 61 6.54 9.31 8.84
C GLY A 61 7.15 9.20 10.24
N GLU A 62 6.35 8.98 11.28
CA GLU A 62 6.85 8.70 12.63
C GLU A 62 7.71 7.44 12.66
N ASN A 63 7.31 6.39 11.94
CA ASN A 63 8.07 5.14 11.84
C ASN A 63 9.37 5.34 11.04
N VAL A 64 9.37 6.17 10.00
CA VAL A 64 10.59 6.54 9.26
C VAL A 64 11.60 7.21 10.17
N LYS A 65 11.16 8.19 11.00
CA LYS A 65 12.01 8.84 12.02
C LYS A 65 12.57 7.85 13.04
N LYS A 66 11.74 6.92 13.47
CA LYS A 66 12.09 5.94 14.52
C LYS A 66 12.99 4.82 14.02
N TYR A 67 12.82 4.40 12.77
CA TYR A 67 13.51 3.26 12.17
C TYR A 67 14.20 3.61 10.84
N PRO A 68 15.10 4.62 10.83
CA PRO A 68 15.67 5.17 9.59
C PRO A 68 16.51 4.13 8.82
N LYS A 69 17.10 3.15 9.50
CA LYS A 69 17.89 2.09 8.84
C LYS A 69 17.01 1.16 8.01
N ILE A 70 15.82 0.80 8.52
CA ILE A 70 14.87 -0.05 7.80
C ILE A 70 14.31 0.72 6.59
N TYR A 71 13.98 2.00 6.76
CA TYR A 71 13.57 2.85 5.64
C TYR A 71 14.66 2.94 4.55
N GLN A 72 15.91 3.15 4.94
CA GLN A 72 17.04 3.16 4.00
C GLN A 72 17.20 1.82 3.27
N GLN A 73 16.96 0.71 3.95
CA GLN A 73 17.00 -0.63 3.34
C GLN A 73 15.89 -0.79 2.28
N ILE A 74 14.66 -0.36 2.55
CA ILE A 74 13.56 -0.38 1.56
C ILE A 74 14.00 0.34 0.27
N VAL A 75 14.57 1.54 0.40
CA VAL A 75 15.03 2.35 -0.73
C VAL A 75 16.23 1.68 -1.45
N ALA A 76 17.23 1.23 -0.69
CA ALA A 76 18.45 0.61 -1.24
C ALA A 76 18.16 -0.69 -1.98
N GLU A 77 17.13 -1.42 -1.59
CA GLU A 77 16.70 -2.63 -2.28
C GLU A 77 15.83 -2.35 -3.52
N GLY A 78 15.61 -1.06 -3.88
CA GLY A 78 14.92 -0.64 -5.10
C GLY A 78 13.40 -0.78 -5.04
N HIS A 79 12.81 -0.71 -3.85
CA HIS A 79 11.37 -0.57 -3.66
C HIS A 79 10.95 0.90 -3.78
N ALA A 80 9.72 1.16 -4.21
CA ALA A 80 9.17 2.51 -4.23
C ALA A 80 8.60 2.90 -2.86
N ILE A 81 8.60 4.20 -2.59
CA ILE A 81 8.08 4.79 -1.35
C ILE A 81 6.84 5.62 -1.66
N GLY A 82 5.85 5.56 -0.78
CA GLY A 82 4.69 6.45 -0.74
C GLY A 82 4.49 7.03 0.67
N ASN A 83 3.87 8.18 0.74
CA ASN A 83 3.52 8.87 1.98
C ASN A 83 2.23 8.27 2.58
N HIS A 84 2.26 7.88 3.88
CA HIS A 84 1.10 7.36 4.61
C HIS A 84 0.75 8.23 5.83
N THR A 85 0.94 9.57 5.70
CA THR A 85 0.85 10.59 6.76
C THR A 85 1.96 10.47 7.83
N GLN A 86 2.11 11.51 8.64
CA GLN A 86 3.13 11.51 9.71
C GLN A 86 2.72 10.59 10.87
N HIS A 87 1.45 10.65 11.30
CA HIS A 87 0.94 9.99 12.51
C HIS A 87 -0.22 9.02 12.20
N HIS A 88 -0.31 8.50 10.97
CA HIS A 88 -1.34 7.55 10.55
C HIS A 88 -2.78 8.06 10.80
N LEU A 89 -3.03 9.36 10.50
CA LEU A 89 -4.29 10.02 10.82
C LEU A 89 -5.46 9.53 9.96
N ASN A 90 -6.62 9.31 10.60
CA ASN A 90 -7.85 9.03 9.89
C ASN A 90 -8.45 10.32 9.30
N GLY A 91 -8.43 10.46 7.97
CA GLY A 91 -8.87 11.67 7.29
C GLY A 91 -10.32 12.05 7.60
N TRP A 92 -11.24 11.08 7.79
CA TRP A 92 -12.62 11.39 8.13
C TRP A 92 -12.80 11.97 9.54
N LYS A 93 -11.91 11.60 10.48
CA LYS A 93 -11.96 12.04 11.88
C LYS A 93 -11.13 13.28 12.15
N THR A 94 -10.24 13.67 11.20
CA THR A 94 -9.28 14.76 11.36
C THR A 94 -9.77 16.02 10.62
N LYS A 95 -9.55 17.21 11.17
CA LYS A 95 -9.81 18.48 10.47
C LYS A 95 -8.92 18.56 9.22
N THR A 96 -9.44 19.18 8.14
CA THR A 96 -8.71 19.22 6.87
C THR A 96 -7.33 19.86 7.00
N THR A 97 -7.22 20.99 7.70
CA THR A 97 -5.94 21.69 7.93
C THR A 97 -4.92 20.81 8.62
N ASP A 98 -5.33 20.12 9.69
CA ASP A 98 -4.45 19.28 10.50
C ASP A 98 -3.98 18.05 9.69
N TYR A 99 -4.90 17.46 8.93
CA TYR A 99 -4.59 16.34 8.05
C TYR A 99 -3.58 16.71 6.95
N ILE A 100 -3.77 17.88 6.31
CA ILE A 100 -2.84 18.38 5.28
C ILE A 100 -1.47 18.68 5.86
N ASN A 101 -1.41 19.26 7.07
CA ASN A 101 -0.14 19.52 7.75
C ASN A 101 0.59 18.20 8.09
N ASP A 102 -0.13 17.20 8.52
CA ASP A 102 0.41 15.86 8.84
C ASP A 102 0.98 15.17 7.58
N VAL A 103 0.29 15.26 6.44
CA VAL A 103 0.83 14.78 5.14
C VAL A 103 2.10 15.54 4.75
N LYS A 104 2.11 16.88 4.90
CA LYS A 104 3.28 17.71 4.57
C LYS A 104 4.47 17.41 5.49
N GLU A 105 4.23 17.18 6.77
CA GLU A 105 5.31 16.81 7.72
C GLU A 105 5.96 15.49 7.30
N CYS A 106 5.19 14.47 6.96
CA CYS A 106 5.70 13.22 6.44
C CYS A 106 6.49 13.44 5.14
N GLN A 107 5.98 14.28 4.24
CA GLN A 107 6.60 14.57 2.94
C GLN A 107 8.01 15.16 3.06
N GLN A 108 8.32 15.89 4.13
CA GLN A 108 9.67 16.46 4.35
C GLN A 108 10.78 15.40 4.48
N GLN A 109 10.39 14.14 4.73
CA GLN A 109 11.32 13.03 4.92
C GLN A 109 11.40 12.11 3.68
N LEU A 110 10.51 12.32 2.71
CA LEU A 110 10.30 11.39 1.60
C LEU A 110 10.49 12.10 0.26
N ASP A 111 11.19 11.45 -0.66
CA ASP A 111 11.26 11.84 -2.06
C ASP A 111 10.24 11.03 -2.88
N THR A 112 8.98 11.45 -2.83
CA THR A 112 7.89 10.78 -3.55
C THR A 112 6.70 11.72 -3.75
N GLN A 113 5.91 11.46 -4.81
CA GLN A 113 4.58 12.06 -5.00
C GLN A 113 3.46 11.08 -4.72
N LEU A 114 3.77 9.82 -4.41
CA LEU A 114 2.75 8.82 -4.06
C LEU A 114 2.25 9.08 -2.65
N PHE A 115 0.94 9.07 -2.49
CA PHE A 115 0.28 9.23 -1.20
C PHE A 115 -0.88 8.24 -1.08
N ARG A 116 -1.00 7.57 0.07
CA ARG A 116 -2.16 6.75 0.40
C ARG A 116 -2.76 7.21 1.72
N PRO A 117 -4.07 7.53 1.75
CA PRO A 117 -4.72 7.91 3.00
C PRO A 117 -4.87 6.69 3.92
N PRO A 118 -4.48 6.79 5.22
CA PRO A 118 -4.73 5.75 6.19
C PRO A 118 -6.19 5.29 6.22
N TYR A 119 -6.40 3.97 6.35
CA TYR A 119 -7.73 3.34 6.33
C TYR A 119 -8.51 3.54 5.02
N GLY A 120 -7.93 4.10 3.97
CA GLY A 120 -8.65 4.55 2.79
C GLY A 120 -9.62 5.71 3.05
N LYS A 121 -9.47 6.43 4.16
CA LYS A 121 -10.41 7.46 4.63
C LYS A 121 -9.88 8.86 4.38
N ILE A 122 -10.43 9.51 3.36
CA ILE A 122 -10.08 10.87 2.96
C ILE A 122 -11.35 11.68 2.62
N LYS A 123 -11.41 12.95 3.03
CA LYS A 123 -12.50 13.87 2.71
C LYS A 123 -12.29 14.50 1.32
N ARG A 124 -13.38 14.87 0.64
CA ARG A 124 -13.30 15.59 -0.65
C ARG A 124 -12.48 16.89 -0.56
N ALA A 125 -12.59 17.62 0.55
CA ALA A 125 -11.78 18.81 0.78
C ALA A 125 -10.27 18.49 0.85
N GLN A 126 -9.90 17.40 1.52
CA GLN A 126 -8.50 16.94 1.61
C GLN A 126 -7.98 16.51 0.22
N ILE A 127 -8.78 15.77 -0.55
CA ILE A 127 -8.44 15.40 -1.93
C ILE A 127 -8.16 16.65 -2.78
N LYS A 128 -9.02 17.68 -2.69
CA LYS A 128 -8.86 18.93 -3.44
C LYS A 128 -7.51 19.62 -3.15
N HIS A 129 -7.03 19.56 -1.92
CA HIS A 129 -5.74 20.15 -1.54
C HIS A 129 -4.53 19.29 -1.95
N LEU A 130 -4.69 17.98 -2.01
CA LEU A 130 -3.55 17.05 -2.21
C LEU A 130 -3.35 16.64 -3.67
N LYS A 131 -4.40 16.56 -4.49
CA LYS A 131 -4.37 15.97 -5.83
C LYS A 131 -3.42 16.63 -6.82
N ASP A 132 -3.08 17.91 -6.63
CA ASP A 132 -2.20 18.63 -7.54
C ASP A 132 -0.72 18.43 -7.21
N GLN A 133 -0.40 17.94 -6.00
CA GLN A 133 0.96 17.67 -5.51
C GLN A 133 1.22 16.17 -5.30
N HIS A 134 0.15 15.36 -5.18
CA HIS A 134 0.24 13.94 -4.89
C HIS A 134 -0.62 13.10 -5.81
N ASN A 135 -0.09 11.97 -6.22
CA ASN A 135 -0.85 10.87 -6.78
C ASN A 135 -1.49 10.09 -5.62
N ILE A 136 -2.81 10.29 -5.43
CA ILE A 136 -3.54 9.66 -4.32
C ILE A 136 -3.88 8.23 -4.73
N VAL A 137 -3.15 7.27 -4.17
CA VAL A 137 -3.25 5.84 -4.49
C VAL A 137 -4.15 5.13 -3.49
N MET A 138 -5.16 4.49 -3.99
CA MET A 138 -6.03 3.58 -3.26
C MET A 138 -5.64 2.13 -3.58
N TRP A 139 -6.60 1.21 -3.68
CA TRP A 139 -6.36 -0.18 -4.05
C TRP A 139 -7.53 -0.79 -4.82
N ASP A 140 -7.22 -1.84 -5.53
CA ASP A 140 -8.20 -2.70 -6.20
C ASP A 140 -8.52 -3.93 -5.35
N VAL A 141 -7.49 -4.50 -4.72
CA VAL A 141 -7.58 -5.73 -3.92
C VAL A 141 -6.96 -5.51 -2.54
N LEU A 142 -7.68 -5.90 -1.50
CA LEU A 142 -7.25 -5.84 -0.10
C LEU A 142 -7.14 -7.28 0.45
N SER A 143 -5.96 -7.64 0.94
CA SER A 143 -5.72 -8.96 1.54
C SER A 143 -6.57 -9.20 2.79
N GLY A 144 -6.76 -8.17 3.61
CA GLY A 144 -7.40 -8.25 4.91
C GLY A 144 -6.50 -8.77 6.03
N ASP A 145 -5.18 -8.76 5.81
CA ASP A 145 -4.17 -9.28 6.74
C ASP A 145 -4.16 -8.60 8.11
N PHE A 146 -4.61 -7.35 8.20
CA PHE A 146 -4.79 -6.59 9.44
C PHE A 146 -5.93 -7.11 10.34
N ASP A 147 -6.80 -7.96 9.80
CA ASP A 147 -7.95 -8.52 10.54
C ASP A 147 -7.51 -9.82 11.24
N VAL A 148 -7.32 -9.72 12.55
CA VAL A 148 -6.83 -10.85 13.37
C VAL A 148 -7.87 -11.96 13.55
N ASP A 149 -9.13 -11.68 13.23
CA ASP A 149 -10.24 -12.62 13.41
C ASP A 149 -10.44 -13.54 12.19
N ILE A 150 -9.77 -13.27 11.05
CA ILE A 150 -9.87 -14.12 9.89
C ILE A 150 -8.74 -15.16 9.86
N HIS A 151 -9.04 -16.33 9.28
CA HIS A 151 -8.01 -17.35 9.09
C HIS A 151 -6.96 -16.86 8.08
N PRO A 152 -5.64 -17.07 8.32
CA PRO A 152 -4.57 -16.59 7.42
C PRO A 152 -4.74 -17.00 5.95
N GLU A 153 -5.26 -18.20 5.68
CA GLU A 153 -5.57 -18.65 4.32
C GLU A 153 -6.61 -17.77 3.61
N LYS A 154 -7.50 -17.10 4.39
CA LYS A 154 -8.46 -16.16 3.82
C LYS A 154 -7.80 -14.94 3.22
N CYS A 155 -6.66 -14.49 3.77
CA CYS A 155 -5.89 -13.38 3.20
C CYS A 155 -5.34 -13.75 1.82
N PHE A 156 -4.84 -14.97 1.67
CA PHE A 156 -4.38 -15.51 0.39
C PHE A 156 -5.53 -15.56 -0.63
N THR A 157 -6.66 -16.20 -0.31
CA THR A 157 -7.81 -16.33 -1.22
C THR A 157 -8.45 -14.97 -1.54
N ASN A 158 -8.45 -14.01 -0.59
CA ASN A 158 -8.92 -12.65 -0.86
C ASN A 158 -8.16 -11.98 -2.01
N VAL A 159 -6.89 -12.31 -2.21
CA VAL A 159 -6.07 -11.75 -3.27
C VAL A 159 -6.24 -12.56 -4.56
N ILE A 160 -5.97 -13.87 -4.53
CA ILE A 160 -5.89 -14.66 -5.76
C ILE A 160 -7.22 -14.76 -6.52
N ASP A 161 -8.34 -14.75 -5.80
CA ASP A 161 -9.69 -14.82 -6.41
C ASP A 161 -10.11 -13.51 -7.11
N LYS A 162 -9.40 -12.39 -6.89
CA LYS A 162 -9.87 -11.07 -7.28
C LYS A 162 -8.86 -10.25 -8.07
N VAL A 163 -7.60 -10.68 -8.10
CA VAL A 163 -6.54 -9.99 -8.83
C VAL A 163 -6.78 -10.08 -10.34
N LYS A 164 -6.41 -9.02 -11.05
CA LYS A 164 -6.37 -8.94 -12.52
C LYS A 164 -5.21 -8.06 -12.93
N SER A 165 -4.88 -8.04 -14.22
CA SER A 165 -3.88 -7.12 -14.77
C SER A 165 -4.17 -5.68 -14.34
N GLY A 166 -3.18 -4.99 -13.81
CA GLY A 166 -3.27 -3.63 -13.28
C GLY A 166 -3.75 -3.52 -11.83
N SER A 167 -4.07 -4.62 -11.15
CA SER A 167 -4.50 -4.56 -9.75
C SER A 167 -3.42 -4.00 -8.84
N ILE A 168 -3.80 -3.05 -7.98
CA ILE A 168 -3.03 -2.60 -6.82
C ILE A 168 -3.50 -3.43 -5.64
N ILE A 169 -2.58 -4.17 -5.01
CA ILE A 169 -2.83 -5.14 -3.93
C ILE A 169 -2.25 -4.57 -2.63
N VAL A 170 -3.02 -4.61 -1.54
CA VAL A 170 -2.59 -4.12 -0.22
C VAL A 170 -2.39 -5.27 0.75
N PHE A 171 -1.20 -5.28 1.35
CA PHE A 171 -0.82 -5.92 2.59
C PHE A 171 -0.33 -4.85 3.59
N HIS A 172 -0.06 -5.23 4.84
CA HIS A 172 0.42 -4.32 5.88
C HIS A 172 1.65 -4.91 6.57
N ASP A 173 2.77 -4.18 6.55
CA ASP A 173 4.00 -4.58 7.24
C ASP A 173 4.00 -4.08 8.70
N SER A 174 2.94 -4.44 9.43
CA SER A 174 2.70 -4.05 10.82
C SER A 174 2.60 -5.26 11.74
N LEU A 175 2.85 -5.05 13.06
CA LEU A 175 2.76 -6.11 14.06
C LEU A 175 1.39 -6.78 14.07
N LYS A 176 0.33 -6.01 13.86
CA LYS A 176 -1.04 -6.51 13.84
C LYS A 176 -1.29 -7.49 12.70
N ALA A 177 -0.71 -7.21 11.53
CA ALA A 177 -0.87 -8.03 10.34
C ALA A 177 0.08 -9.24 10.28
N ALA A 178 1.10 -9.27 11.12
CA ALA A 178 2.25 -10.16 11.00
C ALA A 178 1.90 -11.64 10.80
N ASN A 179 0.96 -12.18 11.56
CA ASN A 179 0.57 -13.59 11.45
C ASN A 179 -0.03 -13.92 10.08
N ASN A 180 -0.99 -13.12 9.65
CA ASN A 180 -1.67 -13.28 8.38
C ASN A 180 -0.74 -12.99 7.19
N LEU A 181 0.07 -11.92 7.30
CA LEU A 181 1.05 -11.53 6.31
C LEU A 181 2.08 -12.64 6.06
N LYS A 182 2.67 -13.18 7.13
CA LYS A 182 3.69 -14.23 7.04
C LYS A 182 3.16 -15.51 6.39
N HIS A 183 1.90 -15.83 6.59
CA HIS A 183 1.27 -16.97 5.93
C HIS A 183 0.92 -16.68 4.46
N ALA A 184 0.28 -15.54 4.19
CA ALA A 184 -0.32 -15.28 2.89
C ALA A 184 0.65 -14.74 1.84
N LEU A 185 1.61 -13.87 2.23
CA LEU A 185 2.46 -13.15 1.28
C LEU A 185 3.31 -14.07 0.38
N PRO A 186 4.11 -15.02 0.92
CA PRO A 186 4.94 -15.88 0.07
C PRO A 186 4.11 -16.71 -0.91
N LYS A 187 3.01 -17.30 -0.45
CA LYS A 187 2.09 -18.09 -1.29
C LYS A 187 1.44 -17.23 -2.38
N THR A 188 1.06 -15.99 -2.04
CA THR A 188 0.45 -15.06 -3.00
C THR A 188 1.41 -14.73 -4.13
N ILE A 189 2.66 -14.41 -3.81
CA ILE A 189 3.65 -14.06 -4.83
C ILE A 189 3.93 -15.25 -5.73
N GLU A 190 4.22 -16.42 -5.14
CA GLU A 190 4.49 -17.66 -5.89
C GLU A 190 3.33 -18.02 -6.82
N TYR A 191 2.09 -18.03 -6.30
CA TYR A 191 0.90 -18.32 -7.09
C TYR A 191 0.75 -17.36 -8.27
N LEU A 192 0.88 -16.05 -8.03
CA LEU A 192 0.69 -15.04 -9.08
C LEU A 192 1.80 -15.08 -10.14
N GLN A 193 3.05 -15.38 -9.75
CA GLN A 193 4.14 -15.61 -10.70
C GLN A 193 3.85 -16.84 -11.58
N ASN A 194 3.35 -17.93 -11.00
CA ASN A 194 2.95 -19.14 -11.74
C ASN A 194 1.76 -18.88 -12.69
N GLN A 195 0.92 -17.89 -12.40
CA GLN A 195 -0.15 -17.43 -13.32
C GLN A 195 0.37 -16.43 -14.37
N GLY A 196 1.67 -16.15 -14.43
CA GLY A 196 2.29 -15.25 -15.41
C GLY A 196 2.16 -13.76 -15.09
N PHE A 197 1.80 -13.40 -13.86
CA PHE A 197 1.81 -11.99 -13.44
C PHE A 197 3.22 -11.49 -13.19
N LYS A 198 3.47 -10.23 -13.60
CA LYS A 198 4.70 -9.48 -13.31
C LYS A 198 4.42 -8.47 -12.20
N PHE A 199 5.40 -8.28 -11.33
CA PHE A 199 5.32 -7.33 -10.23
C PHE A 199 6.16 -6.10 -10.55
N GLU A 200 5.54 -4.93 -10.49
CA GLU A 200 6.22 -3.64 -10.65
C GLU A 200 5.90 -2.69 -9.50
N VAL A 201 6.76 -1.70 -9.33
CA VAL A 201 6.54 -0.61 -8.37
C VAL A 201 5.60 0.44 -8.95
N LEU A 202 4.86 1.12 -8.09
CA LEU A 202 4.13 2.32 -8.48
C LEU A 202 5.11 3.46 -8.72
N THR A 203 4.87 4.23 -9.78
CA THR A 203 5.63 5.44 -10.10
C THR A 203 4.70 6.63 -10.26
N PRO A 204 5.16 7.87 -10.05
CA PRO A 204 4.32 9.06 -10.26
C PRO A 204 3.78 9.20 -11.69
N SER A 205 4.44 8.59 -12.67
CA SER A 205 4.04 8.59 -14.08
C SER A 205 2.96 7.55 -14.43
N ASN A 206 2.61 6.66 -13.52
CA ASN A 206 1.54 5.68 -13.71
C ASN A 206 0.16 6.37 -13.52
N ARG A 207 -0.26 7.17 -14.49
CA ARG A 207 -1.62 7.75 -14.59
C ARG A 207 -2.34 7.25 -15.82
#